data_772a79e222e45d83a4137d5d9c436975
#
_entry.id   772a79e222e45d83a4137d5d9c436975
#
_cell.length_a   1.000
_cell.length_b   1.000
_cell.length_c   1.000
_cell.angle_alpha   90.00
_cell.angle_beta   90.00
_cell.angle_gamma   90.00
#
_symmetry.space_group_name_H-M   'P 1'
#
loop_
_entity.id
_entity.type
_entity.pdbx_description
1 polymer ?
#
loop_
_entity_poly.entity_id
_entity_poly.type
_entity_poly.pdbx_seq_one_letter_code
_entity_poly.pdbx_strand_id
1 'polypeptide(L)'
;MDSIIFDVDGTLWDSTEIVARSWTDYLKTEGIFMEITSQRLMQLFGQLLPDIAKALFPDFSEEEQLRLIDGCCQAEHEALSRQCAP
;
A
#
# COMPACT_ATOMS: atom_id res chain seq x y z
N MET A 1 25.02 13.27 -7.82
CA MET A 1 23.92 13.07 -8.26
C MET A 1 23.66 11.74 -8.68
N ASP A 2 24.51 11.05 -9.14
CA ASP A 2 24.28 9.73 -9.56
C ASP A 2 23.85 8.84 -8.46
N SER A 3 24.28 9.10 -7.27
CA SER A 3 23.87 8.29 -6.16
C SER A 3 22.38 8.29 -6.01
N ILE A 4 21.74 9.27 -6.55
CA ILE A 4 20.31 9.33 -6.47
C ILE A 4 19.67 8.10 -7.07
N ILE A 5 20.21 7.58 -8.12
CA ILE A 5 19.65 6.43 -8.77
C ILE A 5 19.68 5.21 -7.88
N PHE A 6 20.77 5.00 -7.19
CA PHE A 6 20.88 3.87 -6.29
C PHE A 6 19.94 4.00 -5.13
N ASP A 7 19.85 5.21 -4.59
CA ASP A 7 18.99 5.42 -3.47
C ASP A 7 17.54 5.14 -3.82
N VAL A 8 17.19 5.49 -5.04
CA VAL A 8 15.81 5.26 -5.48
C VAL A 8 15.50 3.78 -5.50
N ASP A 9 16.40 2.96 -6.02
CA ASP A 9 16.15 1.54 -6.04
C ASP A 9 15.99 0.96 -4.65
N GLY A 10 16.88 1.30 -3.76
CA GLY A 10 16.78 0.82 -2.40
C GLY A 10 15.53 1.32 -1.72
N THR A 11 15.21 2.58 -1.97
CA THR A 11 14.04 3.17 -1.35
C THR A 11 12.77 2.49 -1.82
N LEU A 12 12.71 2.11 -3.08
CA LEU A 12 11.53 1.45 -3.61
C LEU A 12 11.23 0.15 -2.88
N TRP A 13 12.26 -0.64 -2.61
CA TRP A 13 12.07 -1.88 -1.89
C TRP A 13 11.56 -1.62 -0.48
N ASP A 14 12.22 -0.73 0.24
CA ASP A 14 11.83 -0.40 1.59
C ASP A 14 10.43 0.19 1.62
N SER A 15 10.14 1.05 0.65
CA SER A 15 8.83 1.68 0.60
C SER A 15 7.72 0.68 0.39
N THR A 16 7.95 -0.32 -0.43
CA THR A 16 6.94 -1.32 -0.69
C THR A 16 6.62 -2.10 0.57
N GLU A 17 7.62 -2.42 1.36
CA GLU A 17 7.40 -3.12 2.62
C GLU A 17 6.61 -2.24 3.58
N ILE A 18 6.96 -0.97 3.65
CA ILE A 18 6.26 -0.04 4.52
C ILE A 18 4.80 0.07 4.09
N VAL A 19 4.57 0.17 2.80
CA VAL A 19 3.22 0.25 2.27
C VAL A 19 2.43 -1.00 2.63
N ALA A 20 3.03 -2.16 2.42
CA ALA A 20 2.34 -3.41 2.73
C ALA A 20 1.96 -3.49 4.20
N ARG A 21 2.86 -3.10 5.06
CA ARG A 21 2.60 -3.11 6.49
C ARG A 21 1.52 -2.10 6.86
N SER A 22 1.58 -0.93 6.26
CA SER A 22 0.57 0.10 6.54
C SER A 22 -0.81 -0.36 6.12
N TRP A 23 -0.92 -0.97 4.96
CA TRP A 23 -2.20 -1.47 4.49
C TRP A 23 -2.72 -2.56 5.41
N THR A 24 -1.84 -3.48 5.83
CA THR A 24 -2.24 -4.55 6.73
C THR A 24 -2.75 -3.99 8.05
N ASP A 25 -2.02 -3.04 8.62
CA ASP A 25 -2.42 -2.43 9.88
C ASP A 25 -3.73 -1.69 9.75
N TYR A 26 -3.89 -0.94 8.68
CA TYR A 26 -5.12 -0.20 8.48
C TYR A 26 -6.31 -1.15 8.39
N LEU A 27 -6.16 -2.23 7.65
CA LEU A 27 -7.24 -3.19 7.50
C LEU A 27 -7.59 -3.85 8.82
N LYS A 28 -6.60 -4.07 9.66
CA LYS A 28 -6.85 -4.64 10.98
C LYS A 28 -7.75 -3.72 11.80
N THR A 29 -7.54 -2.42 11.69
CA THR A 29 -8.38 -1.48 12.44
C THR A 29 -9.80 -1.49 11.92
N GLU A 30 -9.99 -1.89 10.68
CA GLU A 30 -11.33 -2.00 10.10
C GLU A 30 -11.94 -3.37 10.35
N GLY A 31 -11.23 -4.24 11.05
CA GLY A 31 -11.75 -5.56 11.34
C GLY A 31 -11.44 -6.57 10.25
N ILE A 32 -10.59 -6.22 9.31
CA ILE A 32 -10.23 -7.10 8.22
C ILE A 32 -8.83 -7.65 8.47
N PHE A 33 -8.76 -8.95 8.71
CA PHE A 33 -7.47 -9.59 8.98
C PHE A 33 -6.94 -10.19 7.69
N MET A 34 -6.28 -9.36 6.91
CA MET A 34 -5.71 -9.76 5.63
C MET A 34 -4.25 -9.36 5.61
N GLU A 35 -3.39 -10.29 5.28
CA GLU A 35 -1.97 -10.01 5.22
C GLU A 35 -1.61 -9.56 3.82
N ILE A 36 -1.04 -8.36 3.72
CA ILE A 36 -0.62 -7.81 2.45
C ILE A 36 0.90 -7.79 2.43
N THR A 37 1.48 -8.44 1.44
CA THR A 37 2.93 -8.53 1.32
C THR A 37 3.42 -7.58 0.24
N SER A 38 4.71 -7.27 0.28
CA SER A 38 5.30 -6.40 -0.73
C SER A 38 5.21 -7.01 -2.12
N GLN A 39 5.34 -8.32 -2.19
CA GLN A 39 5.21 -9.02 -3.48
C GLN A 39 3.82 -8.81 -4.06
N ARG A 40 2.82 -8.94 -3.23
CA ARG A 40 1.45 -8.77 -3.66
C ARG A 40 1.22 -7.36 -4.18
N LEU A 41 1.73 -6.38 -3.45
CA LEU A 41 1.59 -4.99 -3.85
C LEU A 41 2.27 -4.73 -5.19
N MET A 42 3.43 -5.30 -5.39
CA MET A 42 4.13 -5.11 -6.65
C MET A 42 3.31 -5.61 -7.83
N GLN A 43 2.61 -6.71 -7.63
CA GLN A 43 1.76 -7.25 -8.68
C GLN A 43 0.56 -6.35 -8.93
N LEU A 44 0.06 -5.70 -7.89
CA LEU A 44 -1.11 -4.85 -8.01
C LEU A 44 -0.78 -3.46 -8.54
N PHE A 45 0.42 -2.99 -8.31
CA PHE A 45 0.78 -1.61 -8.65
C PHE A 45 0.68 -1.26 -10.14
N GLY A 46 0.58 -2.21 -11.00
CA GLY A 46 0.41 -1.93 -12.42
C GLY A 46 -1.04 -1.67 -12.80
N GLN A 47 -1.94 -1.77 -11.85
CA GLN A 47 -3.37 -1.65 -12.12
C GLN A 47 -3.94 -0.36 -11.57
N LEU A 48 -5.16 -0.07 -11.98
CA LEU A 48 -5.85 1.10 -11.45
C LEU A 48 -6.34 0.81 -10.05
N LEU A 49 -6.48 1.87 -9.25
CA LEU A 49 -6.91 1.70 -7.87
C LEU A 49 -8.21 0.92 -7.73
N PRO A 50 -9.24 1.19 -8.53
CA PRO A 50 -10.47 0.40 -8.44
C PRO A 50 -10.25 -1.08 -8.69
N ASP A 51 -9.36 -1.38 -9.62
CA ASP A 51 -9.04 -2.77 -9.93
C ASP A 51 -8.32 -3.43 -8.77
N ILE A 52 -7.40 -2.69 -8.15
CA ILE A 52 -6.69 -3.20 -6.99
C ILE A 52 -7.67 -3.48 -5.86
N ALA A 53 -8.61 -2.58 -5.65
CA ALA A 53 -9.59 -2.76 -4.61
C ALA A 53 -10.42 -4.01 -4.84
N LYS A 54 -10.82 -4.24 -6.07
CA LYS A 54 -11.58 -5.44 -6.41
C LYS A 54 -10.77 -6.70 -6.18
N ALA A 55 -9.50 -6.65 -6.51
CA ALA A 55 -8.63 -7.81 -6.32
C ALA A 55 -8.44 -8.13 -4.85
N LEU A 56 -8.34 -7.10 -4.02
CA LEU A 56 -8.12 -7.30 -2.60
C LEU A 56 -9.41 -7.60 -1.84
N PHE A 57 -10.50 -6.98 -2.24
CA PHE A 57 -11.76 -7.09 -1.52
C PHE A 57 -12.89 -7.55 -2.44
N PRO A 58 -12.81 -8.75 -2.97
CA PRO A 58 -13.84 -9.22 -3.91
C PRO A 58 -15.22 -9.39 -3.27
N ASP A 59 -15.25 -9.63 -1.97
CA ASP A 59 -16.51 -9.84 -1.26
C ASP A 59 -17.16 -8.55 -0.81
N PHE A 60 -16.49 -7.43 -1.00
CA PHE A 60 -17.01 -6.15 -0.55
C PHE A 60 -17.69 -5.42 -1.70
N SER A 61 -18.61 -4.52 -1.36
CA SER A 61 -19.27 -3.73 -2.38
C SER A 61 -18.29 -2.70 -2.94
N GLU A 62 -18.63 -2.16 -4.10
CA GLU A 62 -17.77 -1.21 -4.77
C GLU A 62 -17.48 -0.01 -3.87
N GLU A 63 -18.48 0.49 -3.19
CA GLU A 63 -18.29 1.62 -2.30
C GLU A 63 -17.30 1.26 -1.19
N GLU A 64 -17.47 0.10 -0.60
CA GLU A 64 -16.59 -0.34 0.46
C GLU A 64 -15.18 -0.53 -0.06
N GLN A 65 -15.06 -1.11 -1.25
CA GLN A 65 -13.76 -1.35 -1.86
C GLN A 65 -13.01 -0.04 -2.03
N LEU A 66 -13.68 0.96 -2.58
CA LEU A 66 -13.05 2.25 -2.79
C LEU A 66 -12.69 2.93 -1.47
N ARG A 67 -13.56 2.81 -0.51
CA ARG A 67 -13.31 3.40 0.81
C ARG A 67 -12.10 2.77 1.46
N LEU A 68 -12.01 1.45 1.41
CA LEU A 68 -10.89 0.75 2.01
C LEU A 68 -9.58 1.06 1.31
N ILE A 69 -9.61 1.10 -0.02
CA ILE A 69 -8.38 1.38 -0.75
C ILE A 69 -7.92 2.82 -0.49
N ASP A 70 -8.88 3.73 -0.38
CA ASP A 70 -8.54 5.12 -0.07
C ASP A 70 -7.88 5.21 1.30
N GLY A 71 -8.43 4.51 2.29
CA GLY A 71 -7.85 4.48 3.61
C GLY A 71 -6.45 3.88 3.61
N CYS A 72 -6.27 2.82 2.83
CA CYS A 72 -4.95 2.21 2.71
C CYS A 72 -3.95 3.20 2.13
N CYS A 73 -4.36 3.94 1.11
CA CYS A 73 -3.48 4.93 0.50
C CYS A 73 -3.09 6.02 1.49
N GLN A 74 -4.03 6.46 2.29
CA GLN A 74 -3.73 7.47 3.30
C GLN A 74 -2.78 6.92 4.35
N ALA A 75 -2.99 5.68 4.75
CA ALA A 75 -2.12 5.06 5.74
C ALA A 75 -0.69 4.96 5.23
N GLU A 76 -0.53 4.57 3.97
CA GLU A 76 0.80 4.45 3.41
C GLU A 76 1.45 5.82 3.28
N HIS A 77 0.65 6.82 2.93
CA HIS A 77 1.16 8.19 2.81
C HIS A 77 1.74 8.66 4.14
N GLU A 78 1.04 8.42 5.22
CA GLU A 78 1.51 8.80 6.53
C GLU A 78 2.76 8.03 6.90
N ALA A 79 2.76 6.74 6.66
CA ALA A 79 3.91 5.92 7.00
C ALA A 79 5.15 6.34 6.22
N LEU A 80 5.00 6.60 4.94
CA LEU A 80 6.11 7.03 4.10
C LEU A 80 6.59 8.41 4.52
N SER A 81 5.67 9.27 4.90
CA SER A 81 6.03 10.61 5.35
C SER A 81 6.90 10.55 6.59
N ARG A 82 6.57 9.66 7.51
CA ARG A 82 7.37 9.51 8.73
C ARG A 82 8.75 8.97 8.40
N GLN A 83 8.83 8.02 7.51
CA GLN A 83 10.11 7.42 7.18
C GLN A 83 11.00 8.38 6.42
N CYS A 84 10.40 9.21 5.59
CA CYS A 84 11.17 10.14 4.78
C CYS A 84 11.50 11.43 5.50
N ALA A 85 10.97 11.64 6.68
CA ALA A 85 11.24 12.85 7.41
C ALA A 85 12.71 12.91 7.78
N PRO A 86 13.35 14.06 7.62
CA PRO A 86 14.77 14.19 7.93
C PRO A 86 15.03 14.16 9.42
#